data_8785dc679579fead2924139b5e654ea5
#
_entry.id   8785dc679579fead2924139b5e654ea5
#
_cell.length_a   1.000
_cell.length_b   1.000
_cell.length_c   1.000
_cell.angle_alpha   90.00
_cell.angle_beta   90.00
_cell.angle_gamma   90.00
#
_symmetry.space_group_name_H-M   'P 1'
#
loop_
_entity.id
_entity.type
_entity.pdbx_description
1 polymer ?
#
loop_
_entity_poly.entity_id
_entity_poly.type
_entity_poly.pdbx_seq_one_letter_code
_entity_poly.pdbx_strand_id
1 'polypeptide(L)'
;MPSESNQRKRVVSGMRSTGKLHLGNYVGALQNWVGMQDLYECFFFVADWHALTTDYADTSRIKQNSVEVLLDWLAAGLDPERCTMFIQSHVPQHAELHLLFSMITPLGWLERVPTYKEQRENIAEKDLSTYGFLGYPVLQAADILMYKGDFVPVGADQVAHVELTREIARRFNALYPLGKESIVDKHSSQLTEQERDLLRQRGREIPSDASIVLHIGEPHPKYGRIYVFPEPQPLLTPAPKLPGTDGRKMSKSYGNTIMLADPEPVVREKMRTMVNDPARAHRSDPGDPDRCPVGDLHKVFSAPQTLSQVFVGCTTASISCTECKSWAADALVALLTPMQERRRSYDDDPGETLRRLKNSSAGAQEIAEKTMHEVREAMQLLQGYEISLPQIGRARVTEDTRLYGPSKWWDVDFESFFDSICNLWVESLPLNVVLKPGDGSRRYFTESNKRVGVAATREVMDDQLIFKPLDRHNDVLVLLGFQKSCEISRFVLPQKVLQPNWKKFEREQRKDSKKKGELVRLNVRRGAADFFLEIPGDLPLPLTQFESNYQPFL
;
A
#
# COMPACT_ATOMS: atom_id res chain seq x y z
N MET A 1 33.37 5.91 2.11
CA MET A 1 32.07 6.55 1.89
C MET A 1 31.51 6.00 0.59
N PRO A 2 30.43 5.22 0.58
CA PRO A 2 29.73 4.98 -0.68
C PRO A 2 29.09 6.32 -1.06
N SER A 3 29.29 6.73 -2.31
CA SER A 3 28.67 7.88 -2.95
C SER A 3 27.19 7.91 -2.66
N GLU A 4 26.63 9.07 -2.30
CA GLU A 4 25.18 9.31 -2.34
C GLU A 4 24.67 8.78 -3.66
N SER A 5 23.88 7.72 -3.58
CA SER A 5 23.28 7.10 -4.73
C SER A 5 22.46 8.18 -5.45
N ASN A 6 22.61 8.25 -6.76
CA ASN A 6 21.87 9.10 -7.70
C ASN A 6 20.39 8.70 -7.75
N GLN A 7 19.76 8.55 -6.56
CA GLN A 7 18.38 8.15 -6.42
C GLN A 7 17.49 9.36 -6.68
N ARG A 8 16.58 9.25 -7.64
CA ARG A 8 15.63 10.32 -7.93
C ARG A 8 14.81 10.64 -6.68
N LYS A 9 14.57 11.93 -6.45
CA LYS A 9 13.69 12.40 -5.38
C LYS A 9 12.27 11.89 -5.61
N ARG A 10 11.54 11.61 -4.53
CA ARG A 10 10.20 11.05 -4.58
C ARG A 10 9.13 12.12 -4.54
N VAL A 11 8.20 12.03 -5.47
CA VAL A 11 6.99 12.86 -5.49
C VAL A 11 5.78 11.97 -5.18
N VAL A 12 4.96 12.39 -4.23
CA VAL A 12 3.73 11.67 -3.85
C VAL A 12 2.54 12.61 -3.99
N SER A 13 1.50 12.20 -4.69
CA SER A 13 0.27 12.97 -4.78
C SER A 13 -0.94 12.08 -5.06
N GLY A 14 -2.12 12.51 -4.61
CA GLY A 14 -3.37 11.80 -4.80
C GLY A 14 -4.47 12.66 -5.35
N MET A 15 -5.42 12.05 -6.04
CA MET A 15 -6.63 12.70 -6.53
C MET A 15 -7.87 11.91 -6.10
N ARG A 16 -8.85 12.60 -5.53
CA ARG A 16 -10.09 11.97 -5.08
C ARG A 16 -10.87 11.37 -6.25
N SER A 17 -11.53 10.23 -6.00
CA SER A 17 -12.35 9.50 -6.98
C SER A 17 -13.68 10.21 -7.25
N THR A 18 -13.61 11.39 -7.86
CA THR A 18 -14.80 12.22 -8.16
C THR A 18 -15.36 12.00 -9.59
N GLY A 19 -14.91 10.96 -10.30
CA GLY A 19 -15.31 10.64 -11.68
C GLY A 19 -14.51 11.42 -12.71
N LYS A 20 -14.99 11.43 -13.97
CA LYS A 20 -14.32 12.07 -15.11
C LYS A 20 -13.73 13.42 -14.77
N LEU A 21 -12.53 13.69 -15.26
CA LEU A 21 -11.82 14.92 -14.97
C LEU A 21 -12.22 16.04 -15.94
N HIS A 22 -12.11 17.28 -15.48
CA HIS A 22 -12.33 18.48 -16.27
C HIS A 22 -11.03 19.27 -16.46
N LEU A 23 -11.03 20.26 -17.35
CA LEU A 23 -9.85 21.10 -17.63
C LEU A 23 -9.22 21.70 -16.37
N GLY A 24 -10.02 22.06 -15.36
CA GLY A 24 -9.50 22.56 -14.09
C GLY A 24 -8.67 21.52 -13.31
N ASN A 25 -9.02 20.23 -13.37
CA ASN A 25 -8.20 19.16 -12.79
C ASN A 25 -6.91 18.94 -13.60
N TYR A 26 -7.01 19.04 -14.93
CA TYR A 26 -5.87 18.89 -15.81
C TYR A 26 -4.81 19.95 -15.53
N VAL A 27 -5.18 21.23 -15.62
CA VAL A 27 -4.23 22.34 -15.43
C VAL A 27 -3.80 22.46 -13.97
N GLY A 28 -4.70 22.17 -13.03
CA GLY A 28 -4.42 22.31 -11.59
C GLY A 28 -3.47 21.25 -11.05
N ALA A 29 -3.41 20.06 -11.65
CA ALA A 29 -2.61 18.95 -11.13
C ALA A 29 -2.00 18.09 -12.24
N LEU A 30 -2.84 17.50 -13.10
CA LEU A 30 -2.44 16.40 -13.98
C LEU A 30 -1.36 16.78 -15.00
N GLN A 31 -1.44 17.98 -15.56
CA GLN A 31 -0.42 18.50 -16.49
C GLN A 31 0.97 18.56 -15.84
N ASN A 32 1.03 18.99 -14.59
CA ASN A 32 2.28 19.03 -13.84
C ASN A 32 2.79 17.60 -13.54
N TRP A 33 1.91 16.67 -13.19
CA TRP A 33 2.28 15.27 -12.91
C TRP A 33 2.89 14.58 -14.13
N VAL A 34 2.32 14.84 -15.33
CA VAL A 34 2.87 14.33 -16.59
C VAL A 34 4.31 14.81 -16.81
N GLY A 35 4.61 16.07 -16.49
CA GLY A 35 5.98 16.59 -16.55
C GLY A 35 6.92 16.05 -15.47
N MET A 36 6.39 15.71 -14.29
CA MET A 36 7.19 15.22 -13.16
C MET A 36 7.70 13.79 -13.33
N GLN A 37 6.98 12.93 -14.05
CA GLN A 37 7.35 11.51 -14.20
C GLN A 37 8.72 11.30 -14.86
N ASP A 38 9.29 12.29 -15.55
CA ASP A 38 10.63 12.22 -16.11
C ASP A 38 11.73 12.63 -15.12
N LEU A 39 11.39 13.47 -14.16
CA LEU A 39 12.33 14.13 -13.25
C LEU A 39 12.41 13.43 -11.90
N TYR A 40 11.33 12.81 -11.44
CA TYR A 40 11.16 12.25 -10.11
C TYR A 40 10.74 10.78 -10.15
N GLU A 41 10.91 10.08 -9.03
CA GLU A 41 10.25 8.82 -8.75
C GLU A 41 8.84 9.15 -8.22
N CYS A 42 7.82 9.01 -9.09
CA CYS A 42 6.48 9.51 -8.81
C CYS A 42 5.53 8.40 -8.34
N PHE A 43 4.74 8.72 -7.32
CA PHE A 43 3.66 7.89 -6.78
C PHE A 43 2.35 8.68 -6.87
N PHE A 44 1.48 8.27 -7.79
CA PHE A 44 0.17 8.90 -7.99
C PHE A 44 -0.94 7.92 -7.65
N PHE A 45 -1.87 8.30 -6.80
CA PHE A 45 -2.93 7.41 -6.38
C PHE A 45 -4.31 8.03 -6.47
N VAL A 46 -5.29 7.19 -6.81
CA VAL A 46 -6.70 7.54 -6.70
C VAL A 46 -7.11 7.37 -5.25
N ALA A 47 -7.44 8.48 -4.60
CA ALA A 47 -7.76 8.58 -3.18
C ALA A 47 -9.24 8.24 -2.93
N ASP A 48 -9.59 6.96 -3.05
CA ASP A 48 -10.95 6.46 -2.89
C ASP A 48 -11.40 6.45 -1.43
N TRP A 49 -10.51 6.18 -0.46
CA TRP A 49 -10.83 6.33 0.96
C TRP A 49 -11.03 7.81 1.36
N HIS A 50 -10.26 8.72 0.76
CA HIS A 50 -10.52 10.15 0.96
C HIS A 50 -11.88 10.58 0.39
N ALA A 51 -12.37 9.93 -0.66
CA ALA A 51 -13.73 10.19 -1.14
C ALA A 51 -14.78 9.80 -0.10
N LEU A 52 -14.57 8.68 0.63
CA LEU A 52 -15.47 8.24 1.69
C LEU A 52 -15.63 9.25 2.83
N THR A 53 -14.67 10.14 3.07
CA THR A 53 -14.78 11.12 4.15
C THR A 53 -15.94 12.08 3.98
N THR A 54 -16.44 12.28 2.74
CA THR A 54 -17.60 13.11 2.42
C THR A 54 -18.74 12.35 1.73
N ASP A 55 -18.44 11.18 1.12
CA ASP A 55 -19.39 10.41 0.31
C ASP A 55 -19.74 9.05 0.97
N TYR A 56 -19.55 8.94 2.30
CA TYR A 56 -19.78 7.70 3.05
C TYR A 56 -21.24 7.22 3.01
N ALA A 57 -22.19 8.12 2.84
CA ALA A 57 -23.62 7.79 2.79
C ALA A 57 -24.04 7.15 1.44
N ASP A 58 -23.34 7.47 0.34
CA ASP A 58 -23.55 6.86 -0.98
C ASP A 58 -22.23 6.54 -1.65
N THR A 59 -21.84 5.28 -1.59
CA THR A 59 -20.61 4.76 -2.17
C THR A 59 -20.77 4.17 -3.55
N SER A 60 -21.99 4.17 -4.11
CA SER A 60 -22.36 3.46 -5.35
C SER A 60 -21.51 3.81 -6.56
N ARG A 61 -20.93 5.01 -6.60
CA ARG A 61 -20.13 5.52 -7.72
C ARG A 61 -18.62 5.47 -7.51
N ILE A 62 -18.13 5.20 -6.29
CA ILE A 62 -16.70 5.32 -5.98
C ILE A 62 -15.86 4.41 -6.88
N LYS A 63 -16.27 3.14 -7.05
CA LYS A 63 -15.55 2.19 -7.92
C LYS A 63 -15.46 2.69 -9.36
N GLN A 64 -16.60 3.07 -9.96
CA GLN A 64 -16.63 3.58 -11.32
C GLN A 64 -15.82 4.88 -11.45
N ASN A 65 -15.99 5.80 -10.52
CA ASN A 65 -15.26 7.08 -10.50
C ASN A 65 -13.74 6.87 -10.41
N SER A 66 -13.26 5.88 -9.65
CA SER A 66 -11.83 5.56 -9.56
C SER A 66 -11.28 5.09 -10.90
N VAL A 67 -12.01 4.25 -11.61
CA VAL A 67 -11.63 3.80 -12.96
C VAL A 67 -11.60 4.97 -13.95
N GLU A 68 -12.61 5.83 -13.93
CA GLU A 68 -12.67 7.01 -14.80
C GLU A 68 -11.48 7.96 -14.58
N VAL A 69 -11.08 8.18 -13.33
CA VAL A 69 -9.89 8.99 -12.99
C VAL A 69 -8.62 8.36 -13.57
N LEU A 70 -8.42 7.05 -13.39
CA LEU A 70 -7.26 6.34 -13.94
C LEU A 70 -7.20 6.41 -15.47
N LEU A 71 -8.32 6.22 -16.14
CA LEU A 71 -8.40 6.32 -17.60
C LEU A 71 -8.07 7.74 -18.08
N ASP A 72 -8.55 8.77 -17.39
CA ASP A 72 -8.23 10.16 -17.71
C ASP A 72 -6.74 10.48 -17.46
N TRP A 73 -6.09 9.88 -16.45
CA TRP A 73 -4.65 10.01 -16.21
C TRP A 73 -3.83 9.42 -17.34
N LEU A 74 -4.16 8.19 -17.74
CA LEU A 74 -3.52 7.51 -18.88
C LEU A 74 -3.72 8.32 -20.18
N ALA A 75 -4.96 8.80 -20.39
CA ALA A 75 -5.30 9.64 -21.55
C ALA A 75 -4.49 10.94 -21.58
N ALA A 76 -4.27 11.57 -20.43
CA ALA A 76 -3.47 12.78 -20.33
C ALA A 76 -1.96 12.54 -20.52
N GLY A 77 -1.48 11.31 -20.44
CA GLY A 77 -0.09 10.94 -20.71
C GLY A 77 0.72 10.48 -19.49
N LEU A 78 0.07 10.15 -18.36
CA LEU A 78 0.74 9.40 -17.31
C LEU A 78 0.97 7.96 -17.79
N ASP A 79 2.17 7.46 -17.53
CA ASP A 79 2.61 6.13 -17.96
C ASP A 79 2.94 5.25 -16.74
N PRO A 80 2.22 4.14 -16.54
CA PRO A 80 2.46 3.24 -15.41
C PRO A 80 3.83 2.52 -15.45
N GLU A 81 4.58 2.61 -16.56
CA GLU A 81 5.96 2.13 -16.64
C GLU A 81 6.98 3.18 -16.17
N ARG A 82 6.58 4.46 -16.12
CA ARG A 82 7.43 5.59 -15.74
C ARG A 82 7.11 6.15 -14.35
N CYS A 83 5.90 5.94 -13.87
CA CYS A 83 5.46 6.34 -12.54
C CYS A 83 4.58 5.25 -11.92
N THR A 84 4.59 5.17 -10.59
CA THR A 84 3.74 4.24 -9.86
C THR A 84 2.33 4.83 -9.74
N MET A 85 1.34 4.16 -10.34
CA MET A 85 -0.08 4.54 -10.31
C MET A 85 -0.89 3.46 -9.62
N PHE A 86 -1.75 3.82 -8.66
CA PHE A 86 -2.53 2.84 -7.92
C PHE A 86 -3.82 3.44 -7.33
N ILE A 87 -4.68 2.58 -6.81
CA ILE A 87 -5.85 2.96 -6.01
C ILE A 87 -5.46 2.81 -4.54
N GLN A 88 -5.73 3.81 -3.72
CA GLN A 88 -5.35 3.86 -2.31
C GLN A 88 -5.81 2.60 -1.54
N SER A 89 -7.05 2.16 -1.74
CA SER A 89 -7.60 0.97 -1.06
C SER A 89 -6.96 -0.36 -1.48
N HIS A 90 -6.19 -0.39 -2.57
CA HIS A 90 -5.43 -1.58 -2.97
C HIS A 90 -4.14 -1.75 -2.15
N VAL A 91 -3.78 -0.76 -1.34
CA VAL A 91 -2.62 -0.77 -0.46
C VAL A 91 -3.08 -0.55 0.98
N PRO A 92 -3.56 -1.60 1.68
CA PRO A 92 -4.18 -1.49 3.01
C PRO A 92 -3.23 -0.93 4.09
N GLN A 93 -1.94 -0.93 3.85
CA GLN A 93 -0.92 -0.34 4.72
C GLN A 93 -1.18 1.15 5.01
N HIS A 94 -1.82 1.88 4.10
CA HIS A 94 -2.25 3.26 4.33
C HIS A 94 -3.18 3.39 5.54
N ALA A 95 -4.13 2.45 5.68
CA ALA A 95 -5.04 2.42 6.82
C ALA A 95 -4.32 2.04 8.11
N GLU A 96 -3.37 1.10 8.07
CA GLU A 96 -2.57 0.72 9.22
C GLU A 96 -1.72 1.91 9.70
N LEU A 97 -1.01 2.57 8.78
CA LEU A 97 -0.19 3.74 9.14
C LEU A 97 -1.03 4.91 9.64
N HIS A 98 -2.21 5.15 9.03
CA HIS A 98 -3.18 6.12 9.53
C HIS A 98 -3.58 5.83 10.98
N LEU A 99 -3.91 4.56 11.29
CA LEU A 99 -4.25 4.14 12.65
C LEU A 99 -3.11 4.46 13.62
N LEU A 100 -1.87 4.08 13.29
CA LEU A 100 -0.71 4.33 14.15
C LEU A 100 -0.45 5.83 14.32
N PHE A 101 -0.56 6.64 13.27
CA PHE A 101 -0.44 8.09 13.37
C PHE A 101 -1.56 8.72 14.20
N SER A 102 -2.78 8.18 14.14
CA SER A 102 -3.89 8.68 14.95
C SER A 102 -3.63 8.57 16.46
N MET A 103 -2.80 7.59 16.90
CA MET A 103 -2.44 7.41 18.30
C MET A 103 -1.47 8.49 18.82
N ILE A 104 -0.74 9.14 17.92
CA ILE A 104 0.27 10.12 18.30
C ILE A 104 -0.09 11.56 17.90
N THR A 105 -1.13 11.76 17.09
CA THR A 105 -1.51 13.10 16.59
C THR A 105 -2.43 13.80 17.58
N PRO A 106 -2.03 14.97 18.14
CA PRO A 106 -2.88 15.72 19.04
C PRO A 106 -4.13 16.26 18.33
N LEU A 107 -5.30 16.11 18.95
CA LEU A 107 -6.58 16.55 18.41
C LEU A 107 -6.58 18.02 18.00
N GLY A 108 -6.00 18.89 18.83
CA GLY A 108 -5.90 20.32 18.55
C GLY A 108 -5.07 20.68 17.31
N TRP A 109 -4.27 19.77 16.76
CA TRP A 109 -3.62 20.00 15.47
C TRP A 109 -4.64 19.91 14.33
N LEU A 110 -5.54 18.93 14.39
CA LEU A 110 -6.56 18.68 13.37
C LEU A 110 -7.60 19.78 13.36
N GLU A 111 -8.05 20.24 14.54
CA GLU A 111 -9.03 21.31 14.69
C GLU A 111 -8.53 22.66 14.16
N ARG A 112 -7.20 22.86 14.08
CA ARG A 112 -6.59 24.10 13.57
C ARG A 112 -6.37 24.10 12.07
N VAL A 113 -6.55 22.98 11.37
CA VAL A 113 -6.41 22.92 9.90
C VAL A 113 -7.49 23.83 9.28
N PRO A 114 -7.11 24.87 8.51
CA PRO A 114 -8.07 25.86 7.98
C PRO A 114 -9.17 25.23 7.14
N THR A 115 -8.84 24.29 6.28
CA THR A 115 -9.78 23.62 5.39
C THR A 115 -10.84 22.79 6.12
N TYR A 116 -10.58 22.31 7.34
CA TYR A 116 -11.57 21.61 8.16
C TYR A 116 -12.73 22.54 8.52
N LYS A 117 -12.41 23.77 8.96
CA LYS A 117 -13.41 24.77 9.35
C LYS A 117 -14.21 25.25 8.14
N GLU A 118 -13.51 25.63 7.07
CA GLU A 118 -14.13 26.13 5.83
C GLU A 118 -15.06 25.10 5.19
N GLN A 119 -14.66 23.83 5.12
CA GLN A 119 -15.51 22.80 4.51
C GLN A 119 -16.73 22.48 5.36
N ARG A 120 -16.59 22.49 6.69
CA ARG A 120 -17.71 22.26 7.60
C ARG A 120 -18.77 23.36 7.49
N GLU A 121 -18.35 24.60 7.19
CA GLU A 121 -19.26 25.72 6.98
C GLU A 121 -19.90 25.74 5.59
N ASN A 122 -19.16 25.30 4.56
CA ASN A 122 -19.58 25.39 3.16
C ASN A 122 -20.38 24.18 2.65
N ILE A 123 -20.37 23.04 3.35
CA ILE A 123 -21.08 21.81 2.94
C ILE A 123 -22.21 21.53 3.93
N ALA A 124 -23.23 22.37 3.91
CA ALA A 124 -24.38 22.27 4.83
C ALA A 124 -25.28 21.04 4.57
N GLU A 125 -25.18 20.42 3.39
CA GLU A 125 -26.04 19.29 2.99
C GLU A 125 -25.52 17.92 3.49
N LYS A 126 -24.30 17.82 4.04
CA LYS A 126 -23.69 16.58 4.51
C LYS A 126 -23.28 16.71 5.97
N ASP A 127 -23.54 15.65 6.75
CA ASP A 127 -22.99 15.57 8.11
C ASP A 127 -21.49 15.26 8.05
N LEU A 128 -20.68 16.27 8.27
CA LEU A 128 -19.22 16.19 8.32
C LEU A 128 -18.67 16.08 9.75
N SER A 129 -19.55 15.89 10.75
CA SER A 129 -19.16 15.74 12.16
C SER A 129 -18.66 14.32 12.46
N THR A 130 -17.99 13.68 11.51
CA THR A 130 -17.48 12.32 11.66
C THR A 130 -15.97 12.31 11.97
N TYR A 131 -15.51 11.27 12.66
CA TYR A 131 -14.08 11.04 12.87
C TYR A 131 -13.31 10.99 11.54
N GLY A 132 -13.85 10.31 10.52
CA GLY A 132 -13.21 10.21 9.21
C GLY A 132 -12.97 11.57 8.56
N PHE A 133 -13.92 12.51 8.72
CA PHE A 133 -13.74 13.87 8.20
C PHE A 133 -12.76 14.71 9.04
N LEU A 134 -12.75 14.57 10.36
CA LEU A 134 -11.75 15.22 11.21
C LEU A 134 -10.35 14.62 11.00
N GLY A 135 -10.27 13.30 10.81
CA GLY A 135 -9.02 12.54 10.70
C GLY A 135 -8.40 12.49 9.30
N TYR A 136 -9.08 13.01 8.24
CA TYR A 136 -8.54 12.90 6.88
C TYR A 136 -7.12 13.49 6.69
N PRO A 137 -6.69 14.55 7.40
CA PRO A 137 -5.33 15.04 7.24
C PRO A 137 -4.27 14.06 7.76
N VAL A 138 -4.63 13.20 8.73
CA VAL A 138 -3.75 12.11 9.21
C VAL A 138 -3.66 11.00 8.18
N LEU A 139 -4.76 10.68 7.48
CA LEU A 139 -4.74 9.76 6.36
C LEU A 139 -3.86 10.29 5.21
N GLN A 140 -3.96 11.58 4.91
CA GLN A 140 -3.10 12.22 3.91
C GLN A 140 -1.62 12.18 4.32
N ALA A 141 -1.32 12.37 5.60
CA ALA A 141 0.05 12.20 6.11
C ALA A 141 0.54 10.76 5.96
N ALA A 142 -0.31 9.77 6.22
CA ALA A 142 0.00 8.36 5.98
C ALA A 142 0.27 8.08 4.50
N ASP A 143 -0.53 8.62 3.58
CA ASP A 143 -0.35 8.47 2.14
C ASP A 143 1.02 8.98 1.68
N ILE A 144 1.43 10.15 2.15
CA ILE A 144 2.68 10.79 1.76
C ILE A 144 3.89 10.07 2.37
N LEU A 145 3.82 9.76 3.66
CA LEU A 145 4.93 9.19 4.40
C LEU A 145 5.15 7.71 4.10
N MET A 146 4.11 7.00 3.65
CA MET A 146 4.20 5.60 3.22
C MET A 146 5.28 5.38 2.16
N TYR A 147 5.39 6.29 1.20
CA TYR A 147 6.38 6.22 0.12
C TYR A 147 7.62 7.07 0.39
N LYS A 148 7.74 7.63 1.61
CA LYS A 148 8.86 8.52 1.98
C LYS A 148 9.03 9.66 1.00
N GLY A 149 7.93 10.34 0.66
CA GLY A 149 7.91 11.43 -0.30
C GLY A 149 8.84 12.58 0.11
N ASP A 150 9.69 13.03 -0.81
CA ASP A 150 10.49 14.25 -0.64
C ASP A 150 9.63 15.49 -0.93
N PHE A 151 8.77 15.38 -1.96
CA PHE A 151 7.96 16.49 -2.44
C PHE A 151 6.49 16.09 -2.59
N VAL A 152 5.62 17.05 -2.30
CA VAL A 152 4.18 16.93 -2.49
C VAL A 152 3.71 18.09 -3.37
N PRO A 153 3.35 17.85 -4.65
CA PRO A 153 2.81 18.88 -5.52
C PRO A 153 1.42 19.31 -5.04
N VAL A 154 1.30 20.55 -4.62
CA VAL A 154 0.09 21.11 -4.02
C VAL A 154 -0.19 22.55 -4.46
N GLY A 155 -1.45 22.93 -4.43
CA GLY A 155 -1.85 24.33 -4.42
C GLY A 155 -1.56 25.01 -3.07
N ALA A 156 -1.54 26.33 -3.05
CA ALA A 156 -1.25 27.10 -1.85
C ALA A 156 -2.18 26.80 -0.66
N ASP A 157 -3.42 26.40 -0.92
CA ASP A 157 -4.43 26.03 0.08
C ASP A 157 -4.11 24.71 0.79
N GLN A 158 -3.28 23.85 0.20
CA GLN A 158 -2.90 22.55 0.75
C GLN A 158 -1.57 22.55 1.50
N VAL A 159 -0.85 23.67 1.55
CA VAL A 159 0.44 23.78 2.26
C VAL A 159 0.29 23.42 3.74
N ALA A 160 -0.80 23.82 4.38
CA ALA A 160 -1.05 23.50 5.78
C ALA A 160 -1.12 21.99 6.07
N HIS A 161 -1.60 21.18 5.11
CA HIS A 161 -1.65 19.73 5.25
C HIS A 161 -0.24 19.11 5.13
N VAL A 162 0.61 19.66 4.26
CA VAL A 162 2.01 19.21 4.15
C VAL A 162 2.78 19.55 5.42
N GLU A 163 2.55 20.74 6.00
CA GLU A 163 3.15 21.10 7.30
C GLU A 163 2.68 20.16 8.42
N LEU A 164 1.38 19.83 8.48
CA LEU A 164 0.89 18.84 9.44
C LEU A 164 1.55 17.47 9.23
N THR A 165 1.74 17.04 7.97
CA THR A 165 2.46 15.81 7.65
C THR A 165 3.89 15.83 8.20
N ARG A 166 4.59 16.97 8.07
CA ARG A 166 5.95 17.16 8.62
C ARG A 166 5.96 17.10 10.15
N GLU A 167 4.97 17.72 10.80
CA GLU A 167 4.84 17.65 12.26
C GLU A 167 4.58 16.23 12.76
N ILE A 168 3.74 15.46 12.03
CA ILE A 168 3.50 14.04 12.34
C ILE A 168 4.77 13.23 12.16
N ALA A 169 5.52 13.44 11.05
CA ALA A 169 6.79 12.77 10.82
C ALA A 169 7.83 13.07 11.92
N ARG A 170 8.00 14.34 12.31
CA ARG A 170 8.89 14.75 13.40
C ARG A 170 8.50 14.09 14.71
N ARG A 171 7.20 14.13 15.05
CA ARG A 171 6.69 13.52 16.28
C ARG A 171 6.89 12.02 16.31
N PHE A 172 6.62 11.32 15.19
CA PHE A 172 6.87 9.89 15.08
C PHE A 172 8.35 9.57 15.28
N ASN A 173 9.22 10.25 14.55
CA ASN A 173 10.67 10.05 14.62
C ASN A 173 11.25 10.36 16.01
N ALA A 174 10.69 11.33 16.72
CA ALA A 174 11.09 11.65 18.08
C ALA A 174 10.63 10.61 19.12
N LEU A 175 9.44 10.04 18.93
CA LEU A 175 8.88 9.01 19.83
C LEU A 175 9.49 7.63 19.56
N TYR A 176 9.76 7.33 18.29
CA TYR A 176 10.16 6.01 17.81
C TYR A 176 11.37 6.10 16.86
N PRO A 177 12.55 6.50 17.38
CA PRO A 177 13.75 6.52 16.56
C PRO A 177 14.12 5.08 16.16
N LEU A 178 14.45 4.89 14.89
CA LEU A 178 14.86 3.59 14.35
C LEU A 178 16.27 3.22 14.80
N GLY A 179 17.19 4.20 14.77
CA GLY A 179 18.53 4.11 15.32
C GLY A 179 18.60 4.54 16.79
N LYS A 180 19.79 4.50 17.36
CA LYS A 180 20.01 5.00 18.72
C LYS A 180 20.30 6.49 18.67
N GLU A 181 19.57 7.27 19.42
CA GLU A 181 19.85 8.68 19.62
C GLU A 181 20.41 8.88 21.04
N SER A 182 21.59 9.49 21.12
CA SER A 182 22.19 9.89 22.39
C SER A 182 22.31 11.41 22.42
N ILE A 183 21.88 11.99 23.53
CA ILE A 183 22.07 13.42 23.78
C ILE A 183 23.39 13.54 24.55
N VAL A 184 24.35 14.21 23.94
CA VAL A 184 25.66 14.45 24.56
C VAL A 184 25.84 15.94 24.74
N ASP A 185 26.08 16.35 25.98
CA ASP A 185 26.48 17.73 26.27
C ASP A 185 28.02 17.83 26.12
N LYS A 186 28.46 18.59 25.14
CA LYS A 186 29.89 18.84 24.88
C LYS A 186 30.21 20.32 24.92
N HIS A 187 31.26 20.64 25.57
CA HIS A 187 31.82 21.99 25.47
C HIS A 187 32.33 22.26 24.03
N SER A 188 32.17 23.47 23.54
CA SER A 188 32.54 23.85 22.16
C SER A 188 33.99 23.49 21.77
N SER A 189 34.91 23.49 22.75
CA SER A 189 36.30 23.07 22.58
C SER A 189 36.47 21.55 22.36
N GLN A 190 35.49 20.74 22.75
CA GLN A 190 35.52 19.28 22.67
C GLN A 190 34.85 18.74 21.40
N LEU A 191 34.32 19.63 20.55
CA LEU A 191 33.68 19.24 19.29
C LEU A 191 34.72 18.76 18.28
N THR A 192 34.47 17.60 17.67
CA THR A 192 35.23 17.14 16.51
C THR A 192 34.89 18.00 15.28
N GLU A 193 35.73 17.98 14.26
CA GLU A 193 35.48 18.76 13.03
C GLU A 193 34.20 18.28 12.31
N GLN A 194 33.92 16.98 12.34
CA GLN A 194 32.65 16.43 11.79
C GLN A 194 31.41 16.96 12.52
N GLU A 195 31.47 17.09 13.85
CA GLU A 195 30.37 17.66 14.65
C GLU A 195 30.20 19.16 14.37
N ARG A 196 31.33 19.89 14.16
CA ARG A 196 31.30 21.30 13.77
C ARG A 196 30.67 21.50 12.40
N ASP A 197 31.02 20.67 11.42
CA ASP A 197 30.46 20.73 10.09
C ASP A 197 28.97 20.38 10.09
N LEU A 198 28.54 19.41 10.90
CA LEU A 198 27.11 19.06 11.06
C LEU A 198 26.30 20.24 11.64
N LEU A 199 26.87 20.96 12.63
CA LEU A 199 26.23 22.15 13.21
C LEU A 199 26.15 23.29 12.19
N ARG A 200 27.23 23.52 11.41
CA ARG A 200 27.25 24.51 10.31
C ARG A 200 26.22 24.21 9.24
N GLN A 201 26.10 22.95 8.80
CA GLN A 201 25.09 22.51 7.82
C GLN A 201 23.65 22.72 8.33
N ARG A 202 23.45 22.67 9.64
CA ARG A 202 22.15 22.95 10.29
C ARG A 202 21.94 24.45 10.59
N GLY A 203 22.81 25.32 10.09
CA GLY A 203 22.72 26.76 10.30
C GLY A 203 22.92 27.21 11.76
N ARG A 204 23.55 26.39 12.61
CA ARG A 204 23.84 26.75 14.00
C ARG A 204 25.23 27.39 14.10
N GLU A 205 25.27 28.58 14.64
CA GLU A 205 26.54 29.22 15.06
C GLU A 205 27.11 28.45 16.24
N ILE A 206 28.42 28.22 16.21
CA ILE A 206 29.14 27.54 17.29
C ILE A 206 29.79 28.61 18.15
N PRO A 207 29.25 28.89 19.36
CA PRO A 207 29.90 29.86 20.27
C PRO A 207 31.30 29.39 20.65
N SER A 208 32.21 30.31 20.87
CA SER A 208 33.60 30.00 21.19
C SER A 208 33.80 29.36 22.55
N ASP A 209 32.89 29.58 23.47
CA ASP A 209 32.95 29.10 24.87
C ASP A 209 31.56 28.83 25.41
N ALA A 210 30.98 27.67 25.05
CA ALA A 210 29.65 27.28 25.48
C ALA A 210 29.49 25.75 25.48
N SER A 211 28.61 25.27 26.35
CA SER A 211 28.09 23.90 26.30
C SER A 211 27.10 23.78 25.17
N ILE A 212 27.29 22.78 24.32
CA ILE A 212 26.47 22.50 23.15
C ILE A 212 25.87 21.11 23.31
N VAL A 213 24.56 21.07 23.31
CA VAL A 213 23.83 19.82 23.31
C VAL A 213 23.83 19.25 21.88
N LEU A 214 24.54 18.14 21.71
CA LEU A 214 24.61 17.40 20.46
C LEU A 214 23.66 16.22 20.52
N HIS A 215 22.83 16.10 19.52
CA HIS A 215 22.10 14.87 19.24
C HIS A 215 22.99 14.02 18.34
N ILE A 216 23.63 13.01 18.91
CA ILE A 216 24.45 12.05 18.19
C ILE A 216 23.58 10.83 17.94
N GLY A 217 23.31 10.54 16.66
CA GLY A 217 22.54 9.40 16.28
C GLY A 217 23.42 8.31 15.67
N GLU A 218 23.29 7.08 16.17
CA GLU A 218 23.83 5.89 15.53
C GLU A 218 22.76 5.33 14.59
N PRO A 219 23.02 5.27 13.28
CA PRO A 219 22.08 4.69 12.34
C PRO A 219 21.76 3.23 12.67
N HIS A 220 20.54 2.82 12.44
CA HIS A 220 20.16 1.42 12.60
C HIS A 220 20.99 0.52 11.68
N PRO A 221 21.57 -0.60 12.16
CA PRO A 221 22.50 -1.43 11.40
C PRO A 221 21.96 -1.93 10.07
N LYS A 222 20.66 -2.27 10.03
CA LYS A 222 19.97 -2.78 8.85
C LYS A 222 19.56 -1.69 7.85
N TYR A 223 19.19 -0.50 8.35
CA TYR A 223 18.58 0.53 7.50
C TYR A 223 19.51 1.71 7.20
N GLY A 224 20.64 1.82 7.90
CA GLY A 224 21.64 2.88 7.69
C GLY A 224 21.15 4.29 8.01
N ARG A 225 20.06 4.44 8.77
CA ARG A 225 19.44 5.73 9.15
C ARG A 225 18.88 5.72 10.57
N ILE A 226 18.65 6.92 11.12
CA ILE A 226 18.18 7.10 12.50
C ILE A 226 16.65 7.17 12.55
N TYR A 227 16.00 7.69 11.52
CA TYR A 227 14.58 7.97 11.47
C TYR A 227 13.89 7.19 10.36
N VAL A 228 12.61 6.88 10.56
CA VAL A 228 11.79 6.19 9.57
C VAL A 228 11.36 7.15 8.44
N PHE A 229 10.88 8.34 8.79
CA PHE A 229 10.24 9.25 7.85
C PHE A 229 11.08 10.48 7.52
N PRO A 230 11.14 10.88 6.24
CA PRO A 230 11.62 12.18 5.85
C PRO A 230 10.60 13.27 6.20
N GLU A 231 11.01 14.53 6.10
CA GLU A 231 10.13 15.68 6.18
C GLU A 231 9.79 16.17 4.76
N PRO A 232 8.59 15.87 4.24
CA PRO A 232 8.23 16.25 2.87
C PRO A 232 8.14 17.77 2.71
N GLN A 233 8.45 18.25 1.51
CA GLN A 233 8.35 19.67 1.17
C GLN A 233 7.17 19.90 0.20
N PRO A 234 6.40 20.98 0.37
CA PRO A 234 5.40 21.35 -0.61
C PRO A 234 6.09 21.80 -1.89
N LEU A 235 5.67 21.23 -3.02
CA LEU A 235 6.07 21.69 -4.35
C LEU A 235 4.90 22.50 -4.92
N LEU A 236 5.01 23.83 -4.81
CA LEU A 236 3.97 24.71 -5.29
C LEU A 236 3.86 24.62 -6.81
N THR A 237 2.71 24.19 -7.29
CA THR A 237 2.38 24.15 -8.70
C THR A 237 1.53 25.37 -9.05
N PRO A 238 1.87 26.11 -10.13
CA PRO A 238 1.01 27.13 -10.63
C PRO A 238 -0.33 26.48 -11.01
N ALA A 239 -1.36 26.74 -10.26
CA ALA A 239 -2.70 26.25 -10.57
C ALA A 239 -3.59 27.45 -10.87
N PRO A 240 -3.67 27.91 -12.13
CA PRO A 240 -4.59 28.97 -12.48
C PRO A 240 -6.02 28.51 -12.20
N LYS A 241 -6.80 29.38 -11.54
CA LYS A 241 -8.22 29.13 -11.31
C LYS A 241 -8.94 29.25 -12.64
N LEU A 242 -9.24 28.13 -13.28
CA LEU A 242 -9.99 28.15 -14.53
C LEU A 242 -11.46 28.48 -14.28
N PRO A 243 -12.03 29.44 -15.05
CA PRO A 243 -13.46 29.69 -15.04
C PRO A 243 -14.22 28.55 -15.73
N GLY A 244 -15.40 28.24 -15.22
CA GLY A 244 -16.38 27.39 -15.89
C GLY A 244 -17.17 28.16 -16.95
N THR A 245 -18.09 27.48 -17.61
CA THR A 245 -18.92 28.05 -18.69
C THR A 245 -19.82 29.21 -18.20
N ASP A 246 -20.07 29.31 -16.91
CA ASP A 246 -20.83 30.37 -16.24
C ASP A 246 -19.96 31.49 -15.64
N GLY A 247 -18.64 31.45 -15.85
CA GLY A 247 -17.69 32.44 -15.35
C GLY A 247 -17.23 32.23 -13.90
N ARG A 248 -17.92 31.39 -13.11
CA ARG A 248 -17.46 30.99 -11.77
C ARG A 248 -16.32 29.98 -11.89
N LYS A 249 -15.63 29.68 -10.79
CA LYS A 249 -14.63 28.61 -10.75
C LYS A 249 -15.23 27.31 -11.32
N MET A 250 -14.50 26.67 -12.26
CA MET A 250 -14.92 25.41 -12.86
C MET A 250 -15.08 24.32 -11.80
N SER A 251 -16.28 23.75 -11.69
CA SER A 251 -16.62 22.72 -10.70
C SER A 251 -17.78 21.88 -11.18
N LYS A 252 -17.70 20.56 -10.93
CA LYS A 252 -18.79 19.61 -11.23
C LYS A 252 -20.09 19.96 -10.51
N SER A 253 -19.99 20.46 -9.28
CA SER A 253 -21.16 20.85 -8.48
C SER A 253 -21.96 21.98 -9.10
N TYR A 254 -21.35 22.81 -9.94
CA TYR A 254 -22.02 23.91 -10.63
C TYR A 254 -22.48 23.53 -12.04
N GLY A 255 -22.16 22.33 -12.54
CA GLY A 255 -22.48 21.91 -13.90
C GLY A 255 -21.80 22.73 -15.00
N ASN A 256 -20.76 23.49 -14.66
CA ASN A 256 -20.10 24.48 -15.53
C ASN A 256 -18.76 23.99 -16.11
N THR A 257 -18.55 22.65 -16.17
CA THR A 257 -17.28 22.03 -16.52
C THR A 257 -17.15 21.72 -18.02
N ILE A 258 -15.92 21.80 -18.53
CA ILE A 258 -15.51 21.14 -19.78
C ILE A 258 -14.68 19.92 -19.38
N MET A 259 -15.20 18.72 -19.70
CA MET A 259 -14.55 17.46 -19.33
C MET A 259 -13.45 17.11 -20.34
N LEU A 260 -12.41 16.37 -19.91
CA LEU A 260 -11.38 15.88 -20.81
C LEU A 260 -11.95 14.90 -21.85
N ALA A 261 -13.01 14.19 -21.49
CA ALA A 261 -13.71 13.24 -22.36
C ALA A 261 -14.86 13.86 -23.18
N ASP A 262 -15.09 15.18 -23.13
CA ASP A 262 -16.14 15.82 -23.91
C ASP A 262 -15.80 15.77 -25.41
N PRO A 263 -16.64 15.19 -26.29
CA PRO A 263 -16.37 15.18 -27.72
C PRO A 263 -16.40 16.59 -28.30
N GLU A 264 -15.69 16.79 -29.40
CA GLU A 264 -15.54 18.09 -30.05
C GLU A 264 -16.86 18.91 -30.20
N PRO A 265 -18.01 18.32 -30.65
CA PRO A 265 -19.25 19.10 -30.74
C PRO A 265 -19.73 19.66 -29.40
N VAL A 266 -19.51 18.89 -28.31
CA VAL A 266 -19.88 19.32 -26.94
C VAL A 266 -18.95 20.43 -26.45
N VAL A 267 -17.64 20.32 -26.70
CA VAL A 267 -16.68 21.39 -26.37
C VAL A 267 -17.03 22.68 -27.10
N ARG A 268 -17.32 22.62 -28.41
CA ARG A 268 -17.71 23.79 -29.21
C ARG A 268 -19.01 24.42 -28.72
N GLU A 269 -20.00 23.61 -28.37
CA GLU A 269 -21.27 24.13 -27.84
C GLU A 269 -21.10 24.76 -26.46
N LYS A 270 -20.32 24.15 -25.55
CA LYS A 270 -19.99 24.73 -24.25
C LYS A 270 -19.25 26.06 -24.39
N MET A 271 -18.30 26.15 -25.33
CA MET A 271 -17.60 27.42 -25.64
C MET A 271 -18.54 28.45 -26.24
N ARG A 272 -19.41 28.06 -27.16
CA ARG A 272 -20.38 28.97 -27.79
C ARG A 272 -21.30 29.62 -26.76
N THR A 273 -21.78 28.85 -25.79
CA THR A 273 -22.72 29.28 -24.73
C THR A 273 -22.03 29.88 -23.50
N MET A 274 -20.71 29.77 -23.39
CA MET A 274 -19.94 30.31 -22.26
C MET A 274 -20.17 31.82 -22.13
N VAL A 275 -20.25 32.29 -20.88
CA VAL A 275 -20.36 33.74 -20.62
C VAL A 275 -19.10 34.48 -21.04
N ASN A 276 -19.26 35.71 -21.48
CA ASN A 276 -18.15 36.61 -21.84
C ASN A 276 -18.13 37.82 -20.91
N ASP A 277 -17.29 38.81 -21.21
CA ASP A 277 -17.22 40.06 -20.45
C ASP A 277 -18.58 40.73 -20.44
N PRO A 278 -19.21 40.88 -19.24
CA PRO A 278 -20.52 41.51 -19.15
C PRO A 278 -20.52 43.03 -19.49
N ALA A 279 -19.35 43.68 -19.49
CA ALA A 279 -19.21 45.06 -19.91
C ALA A 279 -19.30 45.22 -21.43
N ARG A 280 -19.10 44.19 -22.21
CA ARG A 280 -19.22 44.18 -23.65
C ARG A 280 -20.64 43.78 -24.09
N ALA A 281 -21.56 44.77 -24.08
CA ALA A 281 -22.96 44.54 -24.42
C ALA A 281 -23.19 44.43 -25.96
N HIS A 282 -22.46 45.21 -26.77
CA HIS A 282 -22.58 45.21 -28.21
C HIS A 282 -21.27 44.78 -28.90
N ARG A 283 -21.36 44.34 -30.14
CA ARG A 283 -20.17 43.93 -30.92
C ARG A 283 -19.16 45.09 -31.10
N SER A 284 -19.64 46.30 -31.19
CA SER A 284 -18.84 47.52 -31.35
C SER A 284 -18.12 47.96 -30.06
N ASP A 285 -18.49 47.39 -28.94
CA ASP A 285 -17.91 47.79 -27.68
C ASP A 285 -16.54 47.14 -27.48
N PRO A 286 -15.52 47.88 -27.04
CA PRO A 286 -14.27 47.33 -26.62
C PRO A 286 -14.50 46.39 -25.45
N GLY A 287 -13.89 45.22 -25.46
CA GLY A 287 -13.90 44.28 -24.33
C GLY A 287 -12.62 44.34 -23.54
N ASP A 288 -12.64 43.69 -22.36
CA ASP A 288 -11.48 43.49 -21.51
C ASP A 288 -11.15 42.01 -21.38
N PRO A 289 -10.11 41.49 -22.07
CA PRO A 289 -9.72 40.07 -21.97
C PRO A 289 -9.28 39.63 -20.58
N ASP A 290 -8.84 40.58 -19.72
CA ASP A 290 -8.41 40.25 -18.34
C ASP A 290 -9.59 40.06 -17.38
N ARG A 291 -10.76 40.53 -17.75
CA ARG A 291 -12.03 40.38 -17.03
C ARG A 291 -12.96 39.33 -17.63
N CYS A 292 -12.58 38.83 -18.82
CA CYS A 292 -13.41 37.89 -19.57
C CYS A 292 -13.05 36.44 -19.24
N PRO A 293 -14.00 35.59 -18.81
CA PRO A 293 -13.73 34.17 -18.59
C PRO A 293 -13.16 33.43 -19.82
N VAL A 294 -13.56 33.82 -21.05
CA VAL A 294 -12.98 33.27 -22.26
C VAL A 294 -11.53 33.73 -22.44
N GLY A 295 -11.21 34.96 -22.06
CA GLY A 295 -9.85 35.49 -22.03
C GLY A 295 -8.92 34.66 -21.13
N ASP A 296 -9.41 34.25 -19.97
CA ASP A 296 -8.63 33.38 -19.07
C ASP A 296 -8.35 32.00 -19.68
N LEU A 297 -9.29 31.44 -20.44
CA LEU A 297 -9.03 30.20 -21.17
C LEU A 297 -7.97 30.39 -22.29
N HIS A 298 -8.02 31.52 -23.02
CA HIS A 298 -7.00 31.84 -24.01
C HIS A 298 -5.60 31.97 -23.41
N LYS A 299 -5.46 32.60 -22.22
CA LYS A 299 -4.17 32.73 -21.53
C LYS A 299 -3.53 31.38 -21.22
N VAL A 300 -4.34 30.34 -21.01
CA VAL A 300 -3.86 29.01 -20.62
C VAL A 300 -3.67 28.08 -21.83
N PHE A 301 -4.56 28.14 -22.80
CA PHE A 301 -4.64 27.11 -23.86
C PHE A 301 -4.26 27.57 -25.25
N SER A 302 -4.27 28.87 -25.54
CA SER A 302 -4.01 29.36 -26.88
C SER A 302 -2.53 29.61 -27.14
N ALA A 303 -2.12 29.42 -28.39
CA ALA A 303 -0.78 29.78 -28.84
C ALA A 303 -0.54 31.30 -28.67
N PRO A 304 0.72 31.74 -28.42
CA PRO A 304 1.05 33.15 -28.21
C PRO A 304 0.54 34.11 -29.28
N GLN A 305 0.55 33.68 -30.54
CA GLN A 305 0.04 34.49 -31.68
C GLN A 305 -1.47 34.69 -31.57
N THR A 306 -2.23 33.62 -31.31
CA THR A 306 -3.69 33.68 -31.13
C THR A 306 -4.04 34.53 -29.92
N LEU A 307 -3.30 34.37 -28.80
CA LEU A 307 -3.50 35.15 -27.61
C LEU A 307 -3.34 36.66 -27.88
N SER A 308 -2.28 37.04 -28.60
CA SER A 308 -2.05 38.43 -29.00
C SER A 308 -3.18 38.97 -29.88
N GLN A 309 -3.64 38.17 -30.89
CA GLN A 309 -4.77 38.54 -31.75
C GLN A 309 -6.07 38.73 -30.95
N VAL A 310 -6.33 37.86 -29.98
CA VAL A 310 -7.50 37.96 -29.09
C VAL A 310 -7.45 39.25 -28.28
N PHE A 311 -6.30 39.56 -27.67
CA PHE A 311 -6.16 40.76 -26.87
C PHE A 311 -6.36 42.04 -27.68
N VAL A 312 -5.65 42.17 -28.80
CA VAL A 312 -5.79 43.32 -29.69
C VAL A 312 -7.21 43.39 -30.28
N GLY A 313 -7.73 42.28 -30.79
CA GLY A 313 -9.04 42.24 -31.44
C GLY A 313 -10.20 42.50 -30.46
N CYS A 314 -10.09 42.06 -29.20
CA CYS A 314 -11.10 42.31 -28.18
C CYS A 314 -11.11 43.77 -27.74
N THR A 315 -9.94 44.34 -27.43
CA THR A 315 -9.81 45.74 -26.95
C THR A 315 -10.12 46.80 -28.02
N THR A 316 -9.95 46.43 -29.30
CA THR A 316 -10.29 47.30 -30.43
C THR A 316 -11.67 47.02 -31.04
N ALA A 317 -12.42 46.06 -30.51
CA ALA A 317 -13.68 45.56 -31.05
C ALA A 317 -13.58 45.01 -32.50
N SER A 318 -12.37 44.69 -32.97
CA SER A 318 -12.16 44.19 -34.34
C SER A 318 -12.58 42.71 -34.54
N ILE A 319 -12.66 41.92 -33.46
CA ILE A 319 -13.20 40.55 -33.46
C ILE A 319 -14.53 40.47 -32.67
N SER A 320 -15.39 39.57 -33.08
CA SER A 320 -16.60 39.24 -32.29
C SER A 320 -16.31 38.28 -31.17
N CYS A 321 -17.18 38.27 -30.13
CA CYS A 321 -17.11 37.24 -29.06
C CYS A 321 -17.30 35.83 -29.63
N THR A 322 -18.06 35.65 -30.69
CA THR A 322 -18.26 34.36 -31.35
C THR A 322 -16.98 33.85 -32.00
N GLU A 323 -16.24 34.72 -32.70
CA GLU A 323 -14.93 34.38 -33.28
C GLU A 323 -13.91 34.05 -32.20
N CYS A 324 -13.81 34.86 -31.14
CA CYS A 324 -12.95 34.63 -29.99
C CYS A 324 -13.25 33.26 -29.35
N LYS A 325 -14.52 32.93 -29.10
CA LYS A 325 -14.94 31.64 -28.55
C LYS A 325 -14.63 30.46 -29.47
N SER A 326 -14.74 30.65 -30.80
CA SER A 326 -14.35 29.63 -31.77
C SER A 326 -12.86 29.32 -31.70
N TRP A 327 -12.00 30.34 -31.64
CA TRP A 327 -10.55 30.14 -31.47
C TRP A 327 -10.17 29.48 -30.16
N ALA A 328 -10.88 29.80 -29.06
CA ALA A 328 -10.70 29.11 -27.79
C ALA A 328 -11.13 27.62 -27.89
N ALA A 329 -12.26 27.35 -28.59
CA ALA A 329 -12.71 25.98 -28.84
C ALA A 329 -11.70 25.21 -29.70
N ASP A 330 -11.11 25.81 -30.72
CA ASP A 330 -10.08 25.19 -31.56
C ASP A 330 -8.84 24.81 -30.73
N ALA A 331 -8.40 25.71 -29.84
CA ALA A 331 -7.28 25.42 -28.92
C ALA A 331 -7.58 24.27 -27.95
N LEU A 332 -8.80 24.22 -27.40
CA LEU A 332 -9.24 23.14 -26.52
C LEU A 332 -9.38 21.81 -27.27
N VAL A 333 -9.96 21.81 -28.47
CA VAL A 333 -10.08 20.60 -29.29
C VAL A 333 -8.69 20.06 -29.65
N ALA A 334 -7.76 20.93 -30.05
CA ALA A 334 -6.38 20.52 -30.32
C ALA A 334 -5.67 19.88 -29.12
N LEU A 335 -5.95 20.36 -27.91
CA LEU A 335 -5.45 19.76 -26.65
C LEU A 335 -6.11 18.40 -26.37
N LEU A 336 -7.45 18.34 -26.51
CA LEU A 336 -8.23 17.18 -26.06
C LEU A 336 -8.21 16.01 -27.04
N THR A 337 -8.10 16.26 -28.35
CA THR A 337 -8.12 15.21 -29.37
C THR A 337 -7.07 14.11 -29.11
N PRO A 338 -5.77 14.40 -28.93
CA PRO A 338 -4.79 13.35 -28.67
C PRO A 338 -5.03 12.61 -27.34
N MET A 339 -5.62 13.27 -26.33
CA MET A 339 -6.00 12.62 -25.08
C MET A 339 -7.15 11.63 -25.30
N GLN A 340 -8.14 12.02 -26.07
CA GLN A 340 -9.31 11.18 -26.38
C GLN A 340 -8.92 9.98 -27.26
N GLU A 341 -7.97 10.16 -28.18
CA GLU A 341 -7.42 9.05 -28.98
C GLU A 341 -6.69 8.03 -28.08
N ARG A 342 -5.84 8.50 -27.18
CA ARG A 342 -5.21 7.61 -26.18
C ARG A 342 -6.25 6.93 -25.31
N ARG A 343 -7.28 7.65 -24.85
CA ARG A 343 -8.34 7.06 -24.02
C ARG A 343 -9.04 5.92 -24.74
N ARG A 344 -9.39 6.08 -26.02
CA ARG A 344 -10.02 5.02 -26.81
C ARG A 344 -9.16 3.75 -26.86
N SER A 345 -7.84 3.88 -27.05
CA SER A 345 -6.96 2.71 -27.06
C SER A 345 -6.97 1.92 -25.74
N TYR A 346 -7.22 2.57 -24.61
CA TYR A 346 -7.37 1.89 -23.31
C TYR A 346 -8.77 1.29 -23.12
N ASP A 347 -9.80 1.91 -23.68
CA ASP A 347 -11.17 1.37 -23.68
C ASP A 347 -11.28 0.14 -24.63
N ASP A 348 -10.49 0.11 -25.72
CA ASP A 348 -10.45 -1.00 -26.69
C ASP A 348 -9.76 -2.25 -26.14
N ASP A 349 -8.80 -2.12 -25.19
CA ASP A 349 -8.16 -3.24 -24.49
C ASP A 349 -8.16 -3.04 -22.95
N PRO A 350 -9.33 -3.24 -22.31
CA PRO A 350 -9.45 -3.08 -20.86
C PRO A 350 -8.62 -4.11 -20.09
N GLY A 351 -8.38 -5.31 -20.67
CA GLY A 351 -7.61 -6.39 -20.05
C GLY A 351 -6.16 -5.99 -19.83
N GLU A 352 -5.51 -5.47 -20.85
CA GLU A 352 -4.13 -5.00 -20.79
C GLU A 352 -4.01 -3.77 -19.87
N THR A 353 -4.94 -2.83 -19.96
CA THR A 353 -5.00 -1.64 -19.11
C THR A 353 -5.06 -2.04 -17.63
N LEU A 354 -5.96 -2.96 -17.26
CA LEU A 354 -6.06 -3.47 -15.89
C LEU A 354 -4.80 -4.22 -15.45
N ARG A 355 -4.17 -4.99 -16.34
CA ARG A 355 -2.92 -5.70 -16.04
C ARG A 355 -1.79 -4.72 -15.70
N ARG A 356 -1.61 -3.65 -16.48
CA ARG A 356 -0.60 -2.61 -16.22
C ARG A 356 -0.83 -1.91 -14.89
N LEU A 357 -2.07 -1.53 -14.60
CA LEU A 357 -2.43 -0.89 -13.33
C LEU A 357 -2.25 -1.83 -12.13
N LYS A 358 -2.55 -3.12 -12.29
CA LYS A 358 -2.32 -4.13 -11.25
C LYS A 358 -0.82 -4.28 -10.94
N ASN A 359 0.02 -4.34 -11.96
CA ASN A 359 1.48 -4.42 -11.77
C ASN A 359 2.02 -3.17 -11.07
N SER A 360 1.55 -1.99 -11.46
CA SER A 360 1.92 -0.73 -10.81
C SER A 360 1.48 -0.69 -9.33
N SER A 361 0.25 -1.15 -9.05
CA SER A 361 -0.25 -1.26 -7.66
C SER A 361 0.55 -2.25 -6.81
N ALA A 362 1.01 -3.36 -7.38
CA ALA A 362 1.86 -4.33 -6.68
C ALA A 362 3.21 -3.70 -6.28
N GLY A 363 3.80 -2.88 -7.14
CA GLY A 363 5.01 -2.11 -6.81
C GLY A 363 4.80 -1.14 -5.64
N ALA A 364 3.66 -0.44 -5.62
CA ALA A 364 3.28 0.42 -4.51
C ALA A 364 3.14 -0.36 -3.20
N GLN A 365 2.50 -1.53 -3.25
CA GLN A 365 2.29 -2.39 -2.08
C GLN A 365 3.60 -2.93 -1.52
N GLU A 366 4.55 -3.31 -2.37
CA GLU A 366 5.87 -3.76 -1.92
C GLU A 366 6.64 -2.67 -1.17
N ILE A 367 6.60 -1.43 -1.66
CA ILE A 367 7.24 -0.29 -0.99
C ILE A 367 6.53 0.02 0.33
N ALA A 368 5.21 -0.02 0.33
CA ALA A 368 4.41 0.21 1.53
C ALA A 368 4.70 -0.83 2.61
N GLU A 369 4.84 -2.11 2.27
CA GLU A 369 5.18 -3.15 3.22
C GLU A 369 6.58 -2.97 3.80
N LYS A 370 7.57 -2.57 2.97
CA LYS A 370 8.92 -2.22 3.46
C LYS A 370 8.87 -1.07 4.47
N THR A 371 8.06 -0.04 4.20
CA THR A 371 7.90 1.09 5.12
C THR A 371 7.21 0.65 6.42
N MET A 372 6.14 -0.15 6.32
CA MET A 372 5.44 -0.66 7.51
C MET A 372 6.31 -1.58 8.35
N HIS A 373 7.19 -2.36 7.72
CA HIS A 373 8.18 -3.16 8.45
C HIS A 373 9.07 -2.26 9.33
N GLU A 374 9.59 -1.16 8.80
CA GLU A 374 10.40 -0.22 9.57
C GLU A 374 9.61 0.50 10.67
N VAL A 375 8.35 0.87 10.38
CA VAL A 375 7.43 1.48 11.35
C VAL A 375 7.18 0.54 12.53
N ARG A 376 6.83 -0.71 12.25
CA ARG A 376 6.58 -1.72 13.29
C ARG A 376 7.84 -2.00 14.11
N GLU A 377 9.01 -2.05 13.46
CA GLU A 377 10.29 -2.24 14.15
C GLU A 377 10.62 -1.04 15.06
N ALA A 378 10.49 0.19 14.57
CA ALA A 378 10.70 1.40 15.36
C ALA A 378 9.76 1.49 16.57
N MET A 379 8.50 1.09 16.41
CA MET A 379 7.51 1.05 17.48
C MET A 379 7.61 -0.19 18.37
N GLN A 380 8.55 -1.11 18.10
CA GLN A 380 8.72 -2.39 18.81
C GLN A 380 7.45 -3.26 18.78
N LEU A 381 6.67 -3.15 17.70
CA LEU A 381 5.52 -4.01 17.47
C LEU A 381 5.98 -5.35 16.91
N LEU A 382 5.29 -6.41 17.33
CA LEU A 382 5.56 -7.75 16.81
C LEU A 382 5.34 -7.78 15.30
N GLN A 383 6.36 -8.20 14.57
CA GLN A 383 6.31 -8.41 13.14
C GLN A 383 6.26 -9.92 12.89
N GLY A 384 5.07 -10.40 12.55
CA GLY A 384 4.85 -11.84 12.49
C GLY A 384 4.95 -12.50 13.87
N TYR A 385 5.21 -13.79 13.88
CA TYR A 385 5.40 -14.56 15.13
C TYR A 385 6.89 -14.68 15.54
N GLU A 386 7.74 -13.69 15.20
CA GLU A 386 9.09 -13.62 15.78
C GLU A 386 9.02 -13.20 17.25
N ILE A 387 8.80 -14.15 18.12
CA ILE A 387 9.00 -13.97 19.56
C ILE A 387 10.49 -14.25 19.82
N SER A 388 11.34 -13.23 19.75
CA SER A 388 12.65 -13.31 20.38
C SER A 388 12.47 -13.20 21.89
N LEU A 389 12.25 -14.33 22.53
CA LEU A 389 12.34 -14.40 23.98
C LEU A 389 13.77 -14.07 24.43
N PRO A 390 13.96 -13.35 25.56
CA PRO A 390 15.29 -13.14 26.10
C PRO A 390 15.99 -14.49 26.24
N GLN A 391 17.26 -14.53 25.82
CA GLN A 391 18.10 -15.71 25.68
C GLN A 391 18.00 -16.70 26.84
N ILE A 392 17.07 -17.61 26.74
CA ILE A 392 17.15 -18.94 27.35
C ILE A 392 17.22 -19.86 26.12
N GLY A 393 18.41 -20.32 25.78
CA GLY A 393 18.80 -21.02 24.57
C GLY A 393 17.73 -21.90 23.91
N ARG A 394 16.90 -21.35 23.03
CA ARG A 394 15.92 -22.07 22.22
C ARG A 394 15.76 -21.47 20.85
N ALA A 395 15.47 -22.32 19.88
CA ALA A 395 15.43 -22.09 18.47
C ALA A 395 14.48 -20.97 18.03
N ARG A 396 14.86 -20.25 16.95
CA ARG A 396 14.04 -19.25 16.24
C ARG A 396 12.83 -19.93 15.59
N VAL A 397 11.62 -19.46 15.89
CA VAL A 397 10.42 -19.72 15.09
C VAL A 397 10.34 -18.61 14.04
N THR A 398 10.53 -18.94 12.78
CA THR A 398 10.40 -17.99 11.64
C THR A 398 8.93 -17.76 11.29
N GLU A 399 8.61 -16.63 10.65
CA GLU A 399 7.25 -16.25 10.20
C GLU A 399 6.56 -17.28 9.29
N ASP A 400 7.34 -18.10 8.61
CA ASP A 400 6.82 -19.22 7.83
C ASP A 400 6.50 -20.36 8.80
N THR A 401 5.22 -20.59 9.05
CA THR A 401 4.74 -21.75 9.82
C THR A 401 5.14 -23.08 9.19
N ARG A 402 5.68 -23.04 7.94
CA ARG A 402 6.21 -24.19 7.22
C ARG A 402 7.56 -24.61 7.80
N LEU A 403 7.68 -25.87 8.07
CA LEU A 403 8.90 -26.49 8.58
C LEU A 403 9.67 -27.10 7.40
N TYR A 404 10.95 -26.80 7.30
CA TYR A 404 11.81 -27.33 6.23
C TYR A 404 12.94 -28.15 6.82
N GLY A 405 13.20 -29.32 6.22
CA GLY A 405 14.34 -30.15 6.54
C GLY A 405 15.46 -30.04 5.51
N PRO A 406 16.69 -30.39 5.84
CA PRO A 406 17.80 -30.41 4.88
C PRO A 406 17.57 -31.39 3.72
N SER A 407 17.92 -31.00 2.50
CA SER A 407 17.78 -31.85 1.31
C SER A 407 18.51 -33.20 1.43
N LYS A 408 19.63 -33.25 2.18
CA LYS A 408 20.37 -34.48 2.46
C LYS A 408 19.55 -35.58 3.16
N TRP A 409 18.38 -35.25 3.72
CA TRP A 409 17.49 -36.22 4.34
C TRP A 409 16.90 -37.23 3.32
N TRP A 410 16.99 -36.95 2.03
CA TRP A 410 16.63 -37.92 1.00
C TRP A 410 17.61 -39.11 0.92
N ASP A 411 18.87 -38.90 1.29
CA ASP A 411 19.98 -39.84 1.09
C ASP A 411 20.38 -40.61 2.36
N VAL A 412 19.87 -40.19 3.56
CA VAL A 412 20.18 -40.88 4.81
C VAL A 412 19.25 -42.08 5.03
N ASP A 413 19.66 -43.03 5.86
CA ASP A 413 18.82 -44.16 6.28
C ASP A 413 17.54 -43.66 7.01
N PHE A 414 16.54 -44.55 7.07
CA PHE A 414 15.23 -44.17 7.60
C PHE A 414 15.24 -43.82 9.08
N GLU A 415 16.01 -44.50 9.91
CA GLU A 415 16.08 -44.25 11.36
C GLU A 415 16.73 -42.91 11.64
N SER A 416 17.85 -42.59 10.99
CA SER A 416 18.50 -41.28 11.09
C SER A 416 17.58 -40.12 10.59
N PHE A 417 16.84 -40.35 9.51
CA PHE A 417 15.83 -39.42 9.03
C PHE A 417 14.71 -39.24 10.02
N PHE A 418 14.17 -40.36 10.55
CA PHE A 418 13.06 -40.30 11.51
C PHE A 418 13.41 -39.51 12.77
N ASP A 419 14.57 -39.82 13.36
CA ASP A 419 15.03 -39.10 14.55
C ASP A 419 15.26 -37.61 14.27
N SER A 420 15.84 -37.29 13.12
CA SER A 420 16.09 -35.89 12.73
C SER A 420 14.79 -35.11 12.53
N ILE A 421 13.80 -35.67 11.82
CA ILE A 421 12.52 -34.99 11.57
C ILE A 421 11.70 -34.86 12.85
N CYS A 422 11.74 -35.87 13.75
CA CYS A 422 11.07 -35.80 15.03
C CYS A 422 11.67 -34.74 15.94
N ASN A 423 13.01 -34.66 16.01
CA ASN A 423 13.71 -33.63 16.80
C ASN A 423 13.37 -32.24 16.29
N LEU A 424 13.46 -32.02 14.98
CA LEU A 424 13.12 -30.74 14.38
C LEU A 424 11.65 -30.36 14.62
N TRP A 425 10.74 -31.33 14.54
CA TRP A 425 9.33 -31.09 14.87
C TRP A 425 9.14 -30.72 16.35
N VAL A 426 9.74 -31.46 17.30
CA VAL A 426 9.65 -31.16 18.74
C VAL A 426 10.21 -29.77 19.04
N GLU A 427 11.34 -29.40 18.43
CA GLU A 427 11.92 -28.07 18.55
C GLU A 427 11.01 -26.95 18.00
N SER A 428 10.16 -27.27 17.02
CA SER A 428 9.20 -26.35 16.40
C SER A 428 7.87 -26.23 17.13
N LEU A 429 7.65 -26.97 18.24
CA LEU A 429 6.39 -26.91 18.98
C LEU A 429 6.17 -25.55 19.65
N PRO A 430 4.92 -25.08 19.74
CA PRO A 430 4.57 -23.90 20.52
C PRO A 430 5.00 -24.02 21.99
N LEU A 431 5.34 -22.90 22.61
CA LEU A 431 5.87 -22.86 24.00
C LEU A 431 4.94 -23.46 25.06
N ASN A 432 3.63 -23.45 24.79
CA ASN A 432 2.62 -24.04 25.68
C ASN A 432 2.41 -25.55 25.44
N VAL A 433 3.16 -26.16 24.52
CA VAL A 433 3.11 -27.59 24.22
C VAL A 433 4.40 -28.24 24.71
N VAL A 434 4.32 -28.99 25.81
CA VAL A 434 5.45 -29.73 26.37
C VAL A 434 5.22 -31.21 26.16
N LEU A 435 6.19 -31.87 25.49
CA LEU A 435 6.19 -33.32 25.31
C LEU A 435 7.35 -33.96 26.09
N LYS A 436 7.04 -35.03 26.82
CA LYS A 436 8.03 -35.86 27.51
C LYS A 436 8.32 -37.09 26.67
N PRO A 437 9.58 -37.45 26.42
CA PRO A 437 9.90 -38.70 25.74
C PRO A 437 9.38 -39.90 26.55
N GLY A 438 8.83 -40.88 25.86
CA GLY A 438 8.40 -42.16 26.42
C GLY A 438 9.42 -43.27 26.15
N ASP A 439 9.10 -44.49 26.59
CA ASP A 439 9.93 -45.66 26.27
C ASP A 439 9.85 -46.01 24.79
N GLY A 440 10.93 -45.76 24.09
CA GLY A 440 11.08 -45.99 22.63
C GLY A 440 10.97 -44.71 21.79
N SER A 441 11.68 -44.69 20.66
CA SER A 441 11.93 -43.54 19.79
C SER A 441 10.70 -42.92 19.13
N ARG A 442 9.53 -43.50 19.26
CA ARG A 442 8.31 -43.10 18.53
C ARG A 442 7.15 -42.68 19.43
N ARG A 443 7.38 -42.48 20.74
CA ARG A 443 6.35 -42.17 21.71
C ARG A 443 6.71 -40.95 22.53
N TYR A 444 5.72 -40.10 22.69
CA TYR A 444 5.79 -38.95 23.58
C TYR A 444 4.56 -38.94 24.51
N PHE A 445 4.64 -38.21 25.60
CA PHE A 445 3.52 -37.96 26.49
C PHE A 445 3.34 -36.45 26.68
N THR A 446 2.11 -35.99 26.69
CA THR A 446 1.80 -34.63 27.12
C THR A 446 1.93 -34.47 28.62
N GLU A 447 1.90 -33.23 29.12
CA GLU A 447 1.83 -32.98 30.59
C GLU A 447 0.60 -33.60 31.22
N SER A 448 -0.52 -33.66 30.50
CA SER A 448 -1.76 -34.34 30.90
C SER A 448 -1.73 -35.88 30.73
N ASN A 449 -0.56 -36.44 30.47
CA ASN A 449 -0.28 -37.86 30.31
C ASN A 449 -0.98 -38.55 29.11
N LYS A 450 -1.39 -37.79 28.08
CA LYS A 450 -1.90 -38.36 26.83
C LYS A 450 -0.76 -38.97 26.03
N ARG A 451 -1.00 -40.12 25.40
CA ARG A 451 -0.04 -40.81 24.55
C ARG A 451 -0.01 -40.14 23.15
N VAL A 452 1.16 -39.74 22.72
CA VAL A 452 1.39 -39.14 21.39
C VAL A 452 2.24 -40.10 20.56
N GLY A 453 1.64 -40.63 19.50
CA GLY A 453 2.37 -41.43 18.51
C GLY A 453 2.82 -40.53 17.36
N VAL A 454 4.06 -40.72 16.92
CA VAL A 454 4.60 -40.01 15.76
C VAL A 454 4.89 -40.98 14.63
N ALA A 455 4.44 -40.65 13.44
CA ALA A 455 4.83 -41.35 12.22
C ALA A 455 5.42 -40.36 11.23
N ALA A 456 6.55 -40.71 10.65
CA ALA A 456 7.20 -39.91 9.61
C ALA A 456 7.30 -40.67 8.30
N THR A 457 7.28 -39.97 7.20
CA THR A 457 7.50 -40.53 5.87
C THR A 457 8.14 -39.50 4.95
N ARG A 458 8.82 -40.02 3.90
CA ARG A 458 9.20 -39.23 2.72
C ARG A 458 8.11 -39.36 1.66
N GLU A 459 7.97 -38.40 0.80
CA GLU A 459 7.07 -38.45 -0.36
C GLU A 459 7.48 -39.61 -1.28
N VAL A 460 6.56 -40.54 -1.52
CA VAL A 460 6.89 -41.82 -2.22
C VAL A 460 6.66 -41.72 -3.72
N MET A 461 5.59 -41.04 -4.13
CA MET A 461 5.24 -40.78 -5.53
C MET A 461 4.58 -39.40 -5.61
N ASP A 462 4.43 -38.87 -6.82
CA ASP A 462 3.83 -37.55 -7.02
C ASP A 462 2.57 -37.38 -6.16
N ASP A 463 2.69 -36.48 -5.20
CA ASP A 463 1.63 -36.05 -4.29
C ASP A 463 1.13 -37.09 -3.24
N GLN A 464 1.86 -38.16 -2.96
CA GLN A 464 1.47 -39.13 -1.92
C GLN A 464 2.47 -39.27 -0.77
N LEU A 465 1.93 -39.23 0.45
CA LEU A 465 2.64 -39.53 1.70
C LEU A 465 2.04 -40.80 2.33
N ILE A 466 2.86 -41.86 2.51
CA ILE A 466 2.40 -43.14 3.06
C ILE A 466 3.03 -43.35 4.43
N PHE A 467 2.22 -43.24 5.49
CA PHE A 467 2.66 -43.36 6.87
C PHE A 467 2.58 -44.80 7.39
N LYS A 468 3.68 -45.30 7.97
CA LYS A 468 3.81 -46.62 8.60
C LYS A 468 4.79 -46.53 9.79
N PRO A 469 4.66 -47.42 10.73
CA PRO A 469 3.50 -48.12 11.26
C PRO A 469 2.77 -47.25 12.31
N LEU A 470 1.50 -47.54 12.55
CA LEU A 470 0.68 -46.75 13.46
C LEU A 470 0.07 -47.61 14.55
N ASP A 471 0.10 -47.13 15.78
CA ASP A 471 -0.52 -47.77 16.93
C ASP A 471 -1.88 -47.12 17.25
N ARG A 472 -2.92 -47.92 17.31
CA ARG A 472 -4.31 -47.50 17.60
C ARG A 472 -4.50 -47.00 19.05
N HIS A 473 -3.53 -47.21 19.91
CA HIS A 473 -3.64 -46.89 21.35
C HIS A 473 -3.11 -45.49 21.69
N ASN A 474 -2.68 -44.71 20.70
CA ASN A 474 -2.31 -43.33 20.89
C ASN A 474 -3.53 -42.43 21.05
N ASP A 475 -3.52 -41.48 22.00
CA ASP A 475 -4.56 -40.47 22.15
C ASP A 475 -4.47 -39.39 21.07
N VAL A 476 -3.28 -39.12 20.61
CA VAL A 476 -2.96 -38.20 19.53
C VAL A 476 -1.96 -38.86 18.57
N LEU A 477 -2.18 -38.70 17.30
CA LEU A 477 -1.27 -39.16 16.25
C LEU A 477 -0.74 -37.97 15.46
N VAL A 478 0.58 -37.91 15.35
CA VAL A 478 1.28 -36.89 14.54
C VAL A 478 1.85 -37.53 13.31
N LEU A 479 1.51 -36.97 12.15
CA LEU A 479 2.02 -37.40 10.85
C LEU A 479 2.98 -36.32 10.31
N LEU A 480 4.26 -36.68 10.10
CA LEU A 480 5.31 -35.80 9.56
C LEU A 480 5.68 -36.24 8.15
N GLY A 481 5.26 -35.49 7.15
CA GLY A 481 5.51 -35.79 5.76
C GLY A 481 6.62 -34.92 5.15
N PHE A 482 7.75 -35.52 4.76
CA PHE A 482 8.85 -34.80 4.10
C PHE A 482 8.66 -34.83 2.58
N GLN A 483 8.37 -33.66 2.02
CA GLN A 483 8.08 -33.46 0.60
C GLN A 483 9.33 -33.28 -0.25
N LYS A 484 9.23 -33.45 -1.56
CA LYS A 484 10.33 -33.20 -2.52
C LYS A 484 10.85 -31.76 -2.47
N SER A 485 9.99 -30.80 -2.08
CA SER A 485 10.36 -29.41 -1.82
C SER A 485 11.20 -29.19 -0.56
N CYS A 486 11.49 -30.23 0.19
CA CYS A 486 12.08 -30.21 1.54
C CYS A 486 11.14 -29.61 2.62
N GLU A 487 9.91 -29.32 2.29
CA GLU A 487 8.87 -28.92 3.25
C GLU A 487 8.38 -30.11 4.06
N ILE A 488 8.04 -29.86 5.34
CA ILE A 488 7.53 -30.88 6.25
C ILE A 488 6.07 -30.58 6.56
N SER A 489 5.17 -31.35 6.00
CA SER A 489 3.75 -31.31 6.36
C SER A 489 3.53 -31.96 7.73
N ARG A 490 2.73 -31.33 8.60
CA ARG A 490 2.50 -31.74 9.97
C ARG A 490 1.01 -31.82 10.26
N PHE A 491 0.50 -33.03 10.49
CA PHE A 491 -0.91 -33.24 10.80
C PHE A 491 -1.04 -33.83 12.20
N VAL A 492 -1.79 -33.16 13.07
CA VAL A 492 -2.03 -33.56 14.45
C VAL A 492 -3.48 -34.07 14.56
N LEU A 493 -3.61 -35.38 14.62
CA LEU A 493 -4.91 -36.07 14.54
C LEU A 493 -5.28 -36.64 15.92
N PRO A 494 -6.33 -36.12 16.57
CA PRO A 494 -6.84 -36.73 17.80
C PRO A 494 -7.45 -38.10 17.48
N GLN A 495 -7.37 -39.03 18.41
CA GLN A 495 -7.87 -40.42 18.25
C GLN A 495 -9.34 -40.45 17.81
N LYS A 496 -10.16 -39.55 18.33
CA LYS A 496 -11.59 -39.44 17.98
C LYS A 496 -11.86 -39.25 16.48
N VAL A 497 -10.89 -38.75 15.72
CA VAL A 497 -10.98 -38.54 14.27
C VAL A 497 -10.73 -39.83 13.51
N LEU A 498 -9.76 -40.64 13.98
CA LEU A 498 -9.33 -41.88 13.31
C LEU A 498 -10.11 -43.10 13.77
N GLN A 499 -10.53 -43.15 15.04
CA GLN A 499 -11.19 -44.30 15.66
C GLN A 499 -12.40 -44.82 14.90
N PRO A 500 -13.32 -43.98 14.37
CA PRO A 500 -14.48 -44.47 13.63
C PRO A 500 -14.10 -45.22 12.35
N ASN A 501 -12.99 -44.87 11.73
CA ASN A 501 -12.53 -45.40 10.46
C ASN A 501 -11.43 -46.48 10.61
N TRP A 502 -10.90 -46.71 11.83
CA TRP A 502 -9.79 -47.61 12.07
C TRP A 502 -10.02 -49.03 11.53
N LYS A 503 -11.21 -49.58 11.74
CA LYS A 503 -11.62 -50.90 11.21
C LYS A 503 -11.63 -50.96 9.68
N LYS A 504 -11.87 -49.84 9.00
CA LYS A 504 -11.86 -49.76 7.53
C LYS A 504 -10.41 -49.85 7.03
N PHE A 505 -9.51 -49.11 7.63
CA PHE A 505 -8.08 -49.19 7.31
C PHE A 505 -7.52 -50.63 7.55
N GLU A 506 -7.89 -51.27 8.66
CA GLU A 506 -7.48 -52.65 8.95
C GLU A 506 -8.02 -53.66 7.93
N ARG A 507 -9.27 -53.47 7.46
CA ARG A 507 -9.88 -54.37 6.47
C ARG A 507 -9.21 -54.26 5.10
N GLU A 508 -8.91 -53.05 4.67
CA GLU A 508 -8.25 -52.81 3.36
C GLU A 508 -6.85 -53.44 3.36
N GLN A 509 -6.09 -53.25 4.40
CA GLN A 509 -4.76 -53.79 4.53
C GLN A 509 -4.73 -55.34 4.60
N ARG A 510 -5.77 -55.96 5.19
CA ARG A 510 -5.90 -57.43 5.23
C ARG A 510 -6.17 -58.04 3.86
N LYS A 511 -6.67 -57.28 2.90
CA LYS A 511 -6.87 -57.75 1.52
C LYS A 511 -5.52 -57.89 0.77
N ASP A 512 -4.56 -57.01 1.10
CA ASP A 512 -3.28 -56.92 0.37
C ASP A 512 -2.13 -57.73 1.00
N SER A 513 -2.23 -58.16 2.27
CA SER A 513 -1.13 -58.85 2.95
C SER A 513 -1.46 -60.28 3.36
N LYS A 514 -0.62 -61.24 2.97
CA LYS A 514 -0.63 -62.63 3.47
C LYS A 514 -0.06 -62.77 4.89
N LYS A 515 0.34 -61.68 5.56
CA LYS A 515 0.95 -61.68 6.89
C LYS A 515 0.00 -61.14 7.94
N LYS A 516 -0.34 -61.97 8.92
CA LYS A 516 -1.07 -61.57 10.14
C LYS A 516 -0.14 -60.69 11.00
N GLY A 517 -0.57 -59.44 11.30
CA GLY A 517 0.10 -58.62 12.31
C GLY A 517 0.79 -57.35 11.82
N GLU A 518 0.64 -56.96 10.58
CA GLU A 518 1.19 -55.70 10.11
C GLU A 518 0.36 -54.50 10.58
N LEU A 519 1.03 -53.42 10.97
CA LEU A 519 0.47 -52.17 11.44
C LEU A 519 -0.21 -51.40 10.31
N VAL A 520 -1.25 -50.64 10.66
CA VAL A 520 -2.09 -49.90 9.70
C VAL A 520 -1.28 -48.85 8.93
N ARG A 521 -1.57 -48.71 7.64
CA ARG A 521 -1.02 -47.66 6.78
C ARG A 521 -2.05 -46.57 6.60
N LEU A 522 -1.61 -45.30 6.63
CA LEU A 522 -2.43 -44.16 6.26
C LEU A 522 -1.85 -43.52 5.00
N ASN A 523 -2.69 -43.39 3.99
CA ASN A 523 -2.33 -42.71 2.76
C ASN A 523 -2.86 -41.29 2.83
N VAL A 524 -1.98 -40.32 2.63
CA VAL A 524 -2.30 -38.90 2.53
C VAL A 524 -1.96 -38.46 1.11
N ARG A 525 -2.95 -37.88 0.42
CA ARG A 525 -2.81 -37.38 -0.94
C ARG A 525 -2.86 -35.86 -0.94
N ARG A 526 -1.98 -35.23 -1.72
CA ARG A 526 -2.01 -33.82 -1.97
C ARG A 526 -3.01 -33.48 -3.07
N GLY A 527 -3.95 -32.54 -2.83
CA GLY A 527 -4.78 -31.91 -3.84
C GLY A 527 -4.17 -30.59 -4.32
N ALA A 528 -4.92 -29.84 -5.11
CA ALA A 528 -4.45 -28.55 -5.67
C ALA A 528 -4.13 -27.50 -4.59
N ALA A 529 -4.82 -27.51 -3.45
CA ALA A 529 -4.66 -26.54 -2.37
C ALA A 529 -4.64 -27.19 -0.97
N ASP A 530 -4.74 -28.52 -0.84
CA ASP A 530 -4.97 -29.18 0.44
C ASP A 530 -4.45 -30.63 0.45
N PHE A 531 -4.29 -31.19 1.66
CA PHE A 531 -4.00 -32.61 1.85
C PHE A 531 -5.25 -33.36 2.30
N PHE A 532 -5.41 -34.59 1.82
CA PHE A 532 -6.56 -35.44 2.11
C PHE A 532 -6.11 -36.80 2.62
N LEU A 533 -6.65 -37.22 3.77
CA LEU A 533 -6.51 -38.59 4.25
C LEU A 533 -7.48 -39.48 3.48
N GLU A 534 -6.95 -40.47 2.75
CA GLU A 534 -7.76 -41.45 2.04
C GLU A 534 -8.39 -42.45 3.00
N ILE A 535 -9.71 -42.46 3.08
CA ILE A 535 -10.48 -43.39 3.90
C ILE A 535 -11.10 -44.47 3.01
N PRO A 536 -10.75 -45.76 3.15
CA PRO A 536 -11.28 -46.82 2.33
C PRO A 536 -12.82 -46.90 2.35
N GLY A 537 -13.43 -46.72 1.18
CA GLY A 537 -14.89 -46.77 1.00
C GLY A 537 -15.64 -45.53 1.47
N ASP A 538 -14.98 -44.46 1.83
CA ASP A 538 -15.58 -43.17 2.19
C ASP A 538 -14.99 -42.03 1.36
N LEU A 539 -15.56 -40.83 1.54
CA LEU A 539 -14.96 -39.60 1.00
C LEU A 539 -13.65 -39.29 1.73
N PRO A 540 -12.64 -38.78 1.02
CA PRO A 540 -11.38 -38.36 1.63
C PRO A 540 -11.59 -37.28 2.71
N LEU A 541 -10.87 -37.39 3.80
CA LEU A 541 -10.94 -36.40 4.91
C LEU A 541 -9.94 -35.28 4.65
N PRO A 542 -10.39 -34.01 4.55
CA PRO A 542 -9.46 -32.87 4.45
C PRO A 542 -8.61 -32.74 5.72
N LEU A 543 -7.32 -32.52 5.55
CA LEU A 543 -6.36 -32.41 6.66
C LEU A 543 -5.98 -30.99 7.07
N THR A 544 -6.41 -29.97 6.32
CA THR A 544 -6.10 -28.55 6.59
C THR A 544 -6.41 -28.15 8.04
N GLN A 545 -7.54 -28.56 8.57
CA GLN A 545 -7.93 -28.25 9.95
C GLN A 545 -7.04 -28.92 11.02
N PHE A 546 -6.21 -29.88 10.63
CA PHE A 546 -5.30 -30.63 11.50
C PHE A 546 -3.85 -30.24 11.26
N GLU A 547 -3.56 -29.45 10.26
CA GLU A 547 -2.22 -28.99 9.97
C GLU A 547 -1.78 -28.02 11.06
N SER A 548 -0.69 -28.36 11.73
CA SER A 548 -0.14 -27.59 12.84
C SER A 548 -1.15 -27.24 13.96
N ASN A 549 -2.22 -28.02 14.10
CA ASN A 549 -3.20 -27.84 15.17
C ASN A 549 -2.78 -28.58 16.45
N TYR A 550 -2.22 -27.85 17.39
CA TYR A 550 -1.70 -28.39 18.65
C TYR A 550 -2.73 -28.46 19.80
N GLN A 551 -3.97 -28.05 19.59
CA GLN A 551 -5.04 -28.14 20.61
C GLN A 551 -5.21 -29.54 21.22
N PRO A 552 -5.05 -30.66 20.48
CA PRO A 552 -5.13 -32.00 21.05
C PRO A 552 -4.09 -32.29 22.15
N PHE A 553 -3.00 -31.52 22.23
CA PHE A 553 -1.97 -31.69 23.24
C PHE A 553 -2.31 -31.00 24.58
N LEU A 554 -3.12 -29.95 24.51
CA LEU A 554 -3.61 -29.19 25.65
C LEU A 554 -4.85 -29.88 26.26
#